data_03e41dd08b351cee06ab7d1e6335a48b
#
_entry.id   03e41dd08b351cee06ab7d1e6335a48b
#
_cell.length_a   1.000
_cell.length_b   1.000
_cell.length_c   1.000
_cell.angle_alpha   90.00
_cell.angle_beta   90.00
_cell.angle_gamma   90.00
#
_symmetry.space_group_name_H-M   'P 1'
#
loop_
_entity.id
_entity.type
_entity.pdbx_description
1 polymer ?
#
loop_
_entity_poly.entity_id
_entity_poly.type
_entity_poly.pdbx_seq_one_letter_code
_entity_poly.pdbx_strand_id
1 'polypeptide(L)'
;MKFLRKINIILWILAVSALYMSCTKETPHIATRVTDFSNSASVQVFSATVKAVRNYIYVDGISVSGIALASGGIFPGTSYSFKVNAGSRSFTIKDTLPTTTQVPLTFTQALEAGKSYTIFTYDTITSTKQTTVLNNIEIPTDSSARLRFANFVYNTTPVANVDVYSFRKPGIKVFSNIATNQVTDFIPYASLQTDTLYVYAAGTTSPLIVKQLVPSLVPSRSYTSVYNGSYRGTKAVTTFGTY
;
A
#
# COMPACT_ATOMS: atom_id res chain seq x y z
N MET A 1 6.60 -75.66 -2.79
CA MET A 1 7.29 -74.65 -1.96
C MET A 1 8.25 -73.70 -2.73
N LYS A 2 8.93 -74.09 -3.78
CA LYS A 2 9.85 -73.18 -4.53
C LYS A 2 9.17 -72.11 -5.36
N PHE A 3 7.91 -72.30 -5.78
CA PHE A 3 7.16 -71.33 -6.60
C PHE A 3 6.63 -70.11 -5.79
N LEU A 4 6.10 -70.32 -4.60
CA LEU A 4 5.65 -69.27 -3.69
C LEU A 4 6.80 -68.37 -3.23
N ARG A 5 8.01 -68.89 -3.09
CA ARG A 5 9.18 -68.10 -2.68
C ARG A 5 9.65 -67.12 -3.78
N LYS A 6 9.46 -67.47 -5.04
CA LYS A 6 9.78 -66.61 -6.18
C LYS A 6 8.77 -65.47 -6.33
N ILE A 7 7.49 -65.71 -6.07
CA ILE A 7 6.43 -64.70 -6.11
C ILE A 7 6.65 -63.65 -5.03
N ASN A 8 7.01 -64.05 -3.82
CA ASN A 8 7.31 -63.10 -2.76
C ASN A 8 8.52 -62.21 -3.06
N ILE A 9 9.55 -62.72 -3.72
CA ILE A 9 10.73 -61.91 -4.09
C ILE A 9 10.36 -60.88 -5.16
N ILE A 10 9.54 -61.25 -6.15
CA ILE A 10 9.08 -60.31 -7.19
C ILE A 10 8.19 -59.20 -6.59
N LEU A 11 7.31 -59.55 -5.66
CA LEU A 11 6.47 -58.55 -4.92
C LEU A 11 7.33 -57.62 -4.08
N TRP A 12 8.38 -58.08 -3.44
CA TRP A 12 9.31 -57.24 -2.69
C TRP A 12 10.12 -56.29 -3.60
N ILE A 13 10.55 -56.72 -4.77
CA ILE A 13 11.25 -55.88 -5.74
C ILE A 13 10.33 -54.81 -6.31
N LEU A 14 9.06 -55.14 -6.60
CA LEU A 14 8.06 -54.17 -7.03
C LEU A 14 7.72 -53.13 -5.95
N ALA A 15 7.61 -53.55 -4.67
CA ALA A 15 7.37 -52.65 -3.56
C ALA A 15 8.53 -51.70 -3.30
N VAL A 16 9.79 -52.18 -3.45
CA VAL A 16 10.97 -51.34 -3.29
C VAL A 16 11.13 -50.38 -4.46
N SER A 17 10.82 -50.77 -5.69
CA SER A 17 10.88 -49.86 -6.86
C SER A 17 9.81 -48.76 -6.80
N ALA A 18 8.63 -48.99 -6.21
CA ALA A 18 7.61 -48.00 -6.00
C ALA A 18 8.02 -46.91 -4.98
N LEU A 19 8.89 -47.24 -4.03
CA LEU A 19 9.43 -46.29 -3.06
C LEU A 19 10.44 -45.31 -3.66
N TYR A 20 11.10 -45.67 -4.76
CA TYR A 20 12.03 -44.76 -5.45
C TYR A 20 11.36 -43.81 -6.43
N MET A 21 10.08 -43.97 -6.78
CA MET A 21 9.33 -43.05 -7.62
C MET A 21 8.63 -41.91 -6.85
N SER A 22 8.68 -41.96 -5.53
CA SER A 22 8.09 -40.90 -4.71
C SER A 22 9.16 -39.89 -4.34
N CYS A 23 9.10 -38.74 -4.97
CA CYS A 23 9.82 -37.49 -4.73
C CYS A 23 10.86 -37.10 -5.76
N THR A 24 10.48 -36.92 -7.01
CA THR A 24 10.99 -35.74 -7.70
C THR A 24 10.20 -34.53 -7.17
N LYS A 25 10.57 -34.10 -5.98
CA LYS A 25 10.19 -32.76 -5.54
C LYS A 25 10.81 -31.82 -6.56
N GLU A 26 10.01 -31.27 -7.48
CA GLU A 26 10.48 -30.17 -8.27
C GLU A 26 11.05 -29.17 -7.26
N THR A 27 12.34 -28.95 -7.30
CA THR A 27 12.97 -27.90 -6.54
C THR A 27 12.25 -26.65 -6.99
N PRO A 28 11.50 -25.96 -6.09
CA PRO A 28 10.86 -24.72 -6.49
C PRO A 28 11.97 -23.88 -7.11
N HIS A 29 11.73 -23.36 -8.32
CA HIS A 29 12.67 -22.44 -8.95
C HIS A 29 13.03 -21.42 -7.87
N ILE A 30 14.23 -21.52 -7.32
CA ILE A 30 14.74 -20.53 -6.41
C ILE A 30 14.76 -19.27 -7.25
N ALA A 31 13.80 -18.40 -7.00
CA ALA A 31 13.70 -17.13 -7.71
C ALA A 31 15.11 -16.51 -7.62
N THR A 32 15.76 -16.33 -8.75
CA THR A 32 17.10 -15.76 -8.80
C THR A 32 17.03 -14.43 -8.06
N ARG A 33 17.79 -14.33 -6.97
CA ARG A 33 17.80 -13.11 -6.15
C ARG A 33 18.22 -11.96 -7.05
N VAL A 34 17.28 -11.05 -7.35
CA VAL A 34 17.59 -9.83 -8.07
C VAL A 34 18.45 -8.96 -7.14
N THR A 35 19.68 -8.72 -7.50
CA THR A 35 20.64 -7.91 -6.73
C THR A 35 20.89 -6.55 -7.38
N ASP A 36 20.59 -6.39 -8.66
CA ASP A 36 20.69 -5.12 -9.38
C ASP A 36 19.30 -4.46 -9.47
N PHE A 37 19.15 -3.33 -8.79
CA PHE A 37 17.95 -2.48 -8.81
C PHE A 37 18.17 -1.16 -9.54
N SER A 38 19.28 -1.01 -10.28
CA SER A 38 19.62 0.24 -10.99
C SER A 38 18.53 0.67 -11.98
N ASN A 39 17.86 -0.31 -12.61
CA ASN A 39 16.75 -0.08 -13.52
C ASN A 39 15.39 -0.32 -12.87
N SER A 40 15.22 0.07 -11.63
CA SER A 40 13.95 -0.12 -10.92
C SER A 40 13.46 1.15 -10.22
N ALA A 41 12.15 1.27 -10.10
CA ALA A 41 11.47 2.26 -9.25
C ALA A 41 11.06 1.62 -7.92
N SER A 42 10.87 2.46 -6.92
CA SER A 42 10.29 2.10 -5.61
C SER A 42 8.81 2.41 -5.60
N VAL A 43 7.97 1.48 -5.17
CA VAL A 43 6.51 1.68 -5.16
C VAL A 43 5.93 1.33 -3.79
N GLN A 44 5.02 2.17 -3.31
CA GLN A 44 4.08 1.89 -2.21
C GLN A 44 2.66 2.00 -2.72
N VAL A 45 1.73 1.23 -2.14
CA VAL A 45 0.31 1.31 -2.47
C VAL A 45 -0.49 1.53 -1.21
N PHE A 46 -1.26 2.62 -1.14
CA PHE A 46 -2.20 2.91 -0.07
C PHE A 46 -3.64 2.68 -0.56
N SER A 47 -4.42 1.92 0.18
CA SER A 47 -5.83 1.66 -0.15
C SER A 47 -6.75 2.59 0.64
N ALA A 48 -7.26 3.64 0.00
CA ALA A 48 -8.38 4.44 0.50
C ALA A 48 -9.73 3.97 -0.06
N THR A 49 -9.76 2.87 -0.82
CA THR A 49 -10.99 2.31 -1.41
C THR A 49 -11.94 1.85 -0.31
N VAL A 50 -13.12 2.47 -0.25
CA VAL A 50 -14.14 2.18 0.77
C VAL A 50 -14.67 0.76 0.59
N LYS A 51 -14.78 0.01 1.70
CA LYS A 51 -15.18 -1.40 1.78
C LYS A 51 -14.18 -2.40 1.17
N ALA A 52 -12.98 -1.98 0.76
CA ALA A 52 -11.95 -2.92 0.39
C ALA A 52 -11.50 -3.73 1.62
N VAL A 53 -11.47 -5.07 1.48
CA VAL A 53 -11.07 -5.99 2.57
C VAL A 53 -9.90 -6.88 2.18
N ARG A 54 -9.74 -7.18 0.87
CA ARG A 54 -8.83 -8.23 0.40
C ARG A 54 -8.17 -7.92 -0.93
N ASN A 55 -7.65 -6.72 -1.11
CA ASN A 55 -6.96 -6.39 -2.34
C ASN A 55 -5.57 -7.03 -2.41
N TYR A 56 -5.29 -7.68 -3.53
CA TYR A 56 -3.96 -8.13 -3.91
C TYR A 56 -3.47 -7.30 -5.09
N ILE A 57 -2.16 -7.03 -5.08
CA ILE A 57 -1.50 -6.18 -6.07
C ILE A 57 -0.72 -7.07 -7.03
N TYR A 58 -0.95 -6.85 -8.32
CA TYR A 58 -0.25 -7.51 -9.41
C TYR A 58 0.46 -6.48 -10.27
N VAL A 59 1.66 -6.80 -10.71
CA VAL A 59 2.42 -6.02 -11.69
C VAL A 59 2.75 -6.92 -12.87
N ASP A 60 2.39 -6.51 -14.06
CA ASP A 60 2.54 -7.30 -15.30
C ASP A 60 1.99 -8.73 -15.17
N GLY A 61 0.86 -8.86 -14.46
CA GLY A 61 0.18 -10.14 -14.21
C GLY A 61 0.75 -10.96 -13.04
N ILE A 62 1.89 -10.58 -12.46
CA ILE A 62 2.53 -11.29 -11.36
C ILE A 62 2.11 -10.67 -10.02
N SER A 63 1.66 -11.49 -9.07
CA SER A 63 1.33 -11.03 -7.72
C SER A 63 2.57 -10.56 -6.99
N VAL A 64 2.57 -9.32 -6.52
CA VAL A 64 3.67 -8.73 -5.75
C VAL A 64 3.33 -8.63 -4.25
N SER A 65 2.06 -8.70 -3.88
CA SER A 65 1.64 -8.70 -2.48
C SER A 65 1.35 -10.13 -2.00
N GLY A 66 2.02 -10.54 -0.92
CA GLY A 66 1.75 -11.80 -0.22
C GLY A 66 0.64 -11.69 0.82
N ILE A 67 0.16 -10.48 1.11
CA ILE A 67 -0.88 -10.18 2.10
C ILE A 67 -2.01 -9.36 1.47
N ALA A 68 -3.19 -9.51 2.03
CA ALA A 68 -4.35 -8.73 1.62
C ALA A 68 -4.27 -7.29 2.11
N LEU A 69 -4.60 -6.34 1.25
CA LEU A 69 -4.66 -4.91 1.54
C LEU A 69 -6.11 -4.48 1.71
N ALA A 70 -6.48 -4.10 2.94
CA ALA A 70 -7.79 -3.57 3.27
C ALA A 70 -7.84 -2.04 3.12
N SER A 71 -9.02 -1.46 3.27
CA SER A 71 -9.23 0.00 3.34
C SER A 71 -8.42 0.60 4.51
N GLY A 72 -7.71 1.69 4.26
CA GLY A 72 -6.79 2.33 5.22
C GLY A 72 -5.42 1.64 5.35
N GLY A 73 -5.20 0.53 4.65
CA GLY A 73 -3.93 -0.19 4.68
C GLY A 73 -2.91 0.31 3.66
N ILE A 74 -1.64 -0.03 3.92
CA ILE A 74 -0.51 0.27 3.04
C ILE A 74 0.29 -1.01 2.74
N PHE A 75 0.77 -1.14 1.52
CA PHE A 75 1.65 -2.21 1.08
C PHE A 75 2.95 -1.63 0.45
N PRO A 76 4.11 -2.20 0.78
CA PRO A 76 4.41 -3.37 1.62
C PRO A 76 4.38 -3.09 3.13
N GLY A 77 4.15 -1.88 3.57
CA GLY A 77 4.08 -1.45 4.95
C GLY A 77 4.65 -0.04 5.12
N THR A 78 4.59 0.48 6.34
CA THR A 78 5.14 1.79 6.63
C THR A 78 6.67 1.80 6.43
N SER A 79 7.19 2.83 5.79
CA SER A 79 8.62 3.03 5.51
C SER A 79 9.27 1.94 4.63
N TYR A 80 8.49 1.14 3.91
CA TYR A 80 8.98 0.16 2.95
C TYR A 80 8.39 0.38 1.57
N SER A 81 9.11 -0.07 0.54
CA SER A 81 8.65 -0.10 -0.84
C SER A 81 8.99 -1.44 -1.48
N PHE A 82 8.27 -1.82 -2.51
CA PHE A 82 8.68 -2.91 -3.38
C PHE A 82 9.28 -2.35 -4.67
N LYS A 83 10.18 -3.10 -5.27
CA LYS A 83 10.86 -2.70 -6.50
C LYS A 83 10.10 -3.20 -7.72
N VAL A 84 9.95 -2.32 -8.68
CA VAL A 84 9.33 -2.59 -9.99
C VAL A 84 10.29 -2.10 -11.06
N ASN A 85 10.53 -2.90 -12.10
CA ASN A 85 11.37 -2.47 -13.21
C ASN A 85 10.81 -1.19 -13.83
N ALA A 86 11.67 -0.26 -14.18
CA ALA A 86 11.31 0.98 -14.86
C ALA A 86 10.63 0.73 -16.21
N GLY A 87 10.00 1.76 -16.75
CA GLY A 87 9.20 1.71 -17.98
C GLY A 87 7.71 1.65 -17.72
N SER A 88 6.94 1.37 -18.76
CA SER A 88 5.48 1.23 -18.69
C SER A 88 5.10 -0.10 -18.07
N ARG A 89 4.35 -0.10 -16.96
CA ARG A 89 3.96 -1.30 -16.21
C ARG A 89 2.46 -1.37 -16.03
N SER A 90 1.92 -2.55 -16.19
CA SER A 90 0.50 -2.82 -15.94
C SER A 90 0.30 -3.19 -14.47
N PHE A 91 -0.53 -2.44 -13.78
CA PHE A 91 -0.95 -2.73 -12.40
C PHE A 91 -2.37 -3.27 -12.40
N THR A 92 -2.61 -4.32 -11.63
CA THR A 92 -3.97 -4.78 -11.31
C THR A 92 -4.12 -4.91 -9.81
N ILE A 93 -5.17 -4.31 -9.26
CA ILE A 93 -5.52 -4.40 -7.85
C ILE A 93 -6.92 -5.01 -7.77
N LYS A 94 -7.02 -6.17 -7.14
CA LYS A 94 -8.27 -6.94 -7.11
C LYS A 94 -8.43 -7.78 -5.85
N ASP A 95 -9.67 -8.03 -5.47
CA ASP A 95 -10.02 -9.12 -4.58
C ASP A 95 -10.03 -10.44 -5.36
N THR A 96 -9.56 -11.51 -4.75
CA THR A 96 -9.47 -12.84 -5.35
C THR A 96 -10.56 -13.80 -4.92
N LEU A 97 -11.53 -13.36 -4.10
CA LEU A 97 -12.65 -14.20 -3.71
C LEU A 97 -13.62 -14.41 -4.90
N PRO A 98 -14.06 -15.64 -5.16
CA PRO A 98 -15.04 -15.90 -6.23
C PRO A 98 -16.38 -15.17 -6.03
N THR A 99 -16.73 -14.86 -4.78
CA THR A 99 -18.00 -14.20 -4.39
C THR A 99 -17.85 -12.67 -4.30
N THR A 100 -16.69 -12.11 -4.66
CA THR A 100 -16.49 -10.67 -4.55
C THR A 100 -17.36 -9.90 -5.53
N THR A 101 -17.87 -8.75 -5.09
CA THR A 101 -18.53 -7.76 -5.95
C THR A 101 -17.56 -6.66 -6.39
N GLN A 102 -16.30 -6.75 -5.97
CA GLN A 102 -15.28 -5.77 -6.32
C GLN A 102 -14.92 -5.89 -7.80
N VAL A 103 -14.95 -4.76 -8.50
CA VAL A 103 -14.43 -4.65 -9.86
C VAL A 103 -12.91 -4.52 -9.81
N PRO A 104 -12.14 -5.37 -10.51
CA PRO A 104 -10.69 -5.21 -10.60
C PRO A 104 -10.31 -3.85 -11.17
N LEU A 105 -9.38 -3.16 -10.50
CA LEU A 105 -8.76 -1.94 -11.00
C LEU A 105 -7.53 -2.33 -11.81
N THR A 106 -7.51 -2.03 -13.11
CA THR A 106 -6.33 -2.23 -13.97
C THR A 106 -5.94 -0.89 -14.62
N PHE A 107 -4.67 -0.56 -14.59
CA PHE A 107 -4.12 0.66 -15.18
C PHE A 107 -2.66 0.48 -15.56
N THR A 108 -2.17 1.35 -16.43
CA THR A 108 -0.77 1.40 -16.83
C THR A 108 -0.11 2.62 -16.22
N GLN A 109 1.11 2.44 -15.69
CA GLN A 109 1.92 3.51 -15.10
C GLN A 109 3.33 3.47 -15.67
N ALA A 110 3.79 4.61 -16.18
CA ALA A 110 5.19 4.80 -16.51
C ALA A 110 5.99 5.05 -15.22
N LEU A 111 7.03 4.27 -15.00
CA LEU A 111 7.92 4.37 -13.86
C LEU A 111 9.34 4.69 -14.32
N GLU A 112 9.98 5.65 -13.67
CA GLU A 112 11.38 6.02 -13.94
C GLU A 112 12.33 5.30 -12.98
N ALA A 113 13.47 4.87 -13.48
CA ALA A 113 14.52 4.24 -12.66
C ALA A 113 14.99 5.18 -11.54
N GLY A 114 15.20 4.62 -10.36
CA GLY A 114 15.64 5.35 -9.17
C GLY A 114 14.58 6.24 -8.51
N LYS A 115 13.38 6.38 -9.10
CA LYS A 115 12.30 7.19 -8.53
C LYS A 115 11.44 6.39 -7.56
N SER A 116 10.76 7.12 -6.68
CA SER A 116 9.82 6.57 -5.69
C SER A 116 8.40 7.05 -5.98
N TYR A 117 7.43 6.14 -5.89
CA TYR A 117 6.03 6.43 -6.19
C TYR A 117 5.12 5.91 -5.07
N THR A 118 4.05 6.65 -4.80
CA THR A 118 2.93 6.16 -4.01
C THR A 118 1.69 6.09 -4.89
N ILE A 119 1.08 4.92 -4.96
CA ILE A 119 -0.21 4.70 -5.63
C ILE A 119 -1.29 4.74 -4.57
N PHE A 120 -2.25 5.63 -4.71
CA PHE A 120 -3.44 5.69 -3.88
C PHE A 120 -4.61 5.11 -4.65
N THR A 121 -5.28 4.09 -4.10
CA THR A 121 -6.57 3.65 -4.62
C THR A 121 -7.68 4.27 -3.79
N TYR A 122 -8.76 4.69 -4.41
CA TYR A 122 -9.85 5.40 -3.75
C TYR A 122 -11.20 5.15 -4.41
N ASP A 123 -12.27 5.78 -3.93
CA ASP A 123 -13.67 5.57 -4.28
C ASP A 123 -14.21 4.26 -3.66
N THR A 124 -15.12 3.55 -4.29
CA THR A 124 -15.74 2.32 -3.79
C THR A 124 -15.19 1.08 -4.48
N ILE A 125 -15.44 -0.11 -3.93
CA ILE A 125 -15.02 -1.39 -4.52
C ILE A 125 -15.63 -1.64 -5.91
N THR A 126 -16.75 -1.02 -6.23
CA THR A 126 -17.42 -1.15 -7.54
C THR A 126 -16.98 -0.10 -8.56
N SER A 127 -16.25 0.93 -8.11
CA SER A 127 -15.78 2.05 -8.94
C SER A 127 -14.39 2.51 -8.51
N THR A 128 -13.51 1.56 -8.17
CA THR A 128 -12.16 1.87 -7.67
C THR A 128 -11.38 2.68 -8.70
N LYS A 129 -10.79 3.76 -8.25
CA LYS A 129 -9.92 4.66 -9.02
C LYS A 129 -8.52 4.69 -8.41
N GLN A 130 -7.57 5.27 -9.12
CA GLN A 130 -6.21 5.45 -8.62
C GLN A 130 -5.66 6.84 -8.95
N THR A 131 -4.68 7.24 -8.15
CA THR A 131 -3.76 8.35 -8.43
C THR A 131 -2.36 7.89 -8.06
N THR A 132 -1.42 8.01 -8.98
CA THR A 132 0.00 7.73 -8.73
C THR A 132 0.74 9.04 -8.54
N VAL A 133 1.48 9.17 -7.45
CA VAL A 133 2.23 10.37 -7.09
C VAL A 133 3.71 10.03 -7.05
N LEU A 134 4.53 10.80 -7.78
CA LEU A 134 5.97 10.79 -7.63
C LEU A 134 6.33 11.36 -6.26
N ASN A 135 7.08 10.60 -5.47
CA ASN A 135 7.54 11.07 -4.17
C ASN A 135 8.80 11.92 -4.36
N ASN A 136 8.65 13.22 -4.33
CA ASN A 136 9.81 14.13 -4.29
C ASN A 136 10.30 14.21 -2.85
N ILE A 137 11.16 13.27 -2.46
CA ILE A 137 11.68 13.15 -1.10
C ILE A 137 13.04 13.83 -1.04
N GLU A 138 13.06 15.01 -0.42
CA GLU A 138 14.29 15.68 -0.05
C GLU A 138 14.69 15.28 1.36
N ILE A 139 15.92 14.78 1.51
CA ILE A 139 16.47 14.49 2.85
C ILE A 139 16.77 15.84 3.51
N PRO A 140 16.10 16.16 4.65
CA PRO A 140 16.38 17.42 5.34
C PRO A 140 17.82 17.50 5.85
N THR A 141 18.40 18.67 5.76
CA THR A 141 19.70 18.97 6.38
C THR A 141 19.61 19.28 7.87
N ASP A 142 18.38 19.49 8.36
CA ASP A 142 18.06 19.68 9.76
C ASP A 142 17.49 18.39 10.40
N SER A 143 17.16 18.44 11.68
CA SER A 143 16.55 17.33 12.41
C SER A 143 15.03 17.21 12.21
N SER A 144 14.43 17.95 11.28
CA SER A 144 12.99 17.85 11.01
C SER A 144 12.63 16.56 10.27
N ALA A 145 11.39 16.15 10.36
CA ALA A 145 10.76 15.21 9.44
C ALA A 145 10.13 15.96 8.26
N ARG A 146 9.66 15.24 7.28
CA ARG A 146 8.81 15.75 6.20
C ARG A 146 7.43 15.12 6.32
N LEU A 147 6.39 15.93 6.25
CA LEU A 147 5.01 15.48 6.28
C LEU A 147 4.27 16.03 5.06
N ARG A 148 3.47 15.20 4.41
CA ARG A 148 2.45 15.63 3.44
C ARG A 148 1.09 15.11 3.86
N PHE A 149 0.05 15.73 3.31
CA PHE A 149 -1.32 15.34 3.54
C PHE A 149 -2.00 14.93 2.24
N ALA A 150 -2.87 13.93 2.31
CA ALA A 150 -3.67 13.46 1.19
C ALA A 150 -5.13 13.33 1.62
N ASN A 151 -6.05 13.81 0.79
CA ASN A 151 -7.48 13.75 1.05
C ASN A 151 -8.15 12.79 0.07
N PHE A 152 -8.42 11.56 0.50
CA PHE A 152 -9.11 10.52 -0.25
C PHE A 152 -10.42 10.08 0.42
N VAL A 153 -11.06 10.99 1.16
CA VAL A 153 -12.38 10.69 1.72
C VAL A 153 -13.41 10.52 0.61
N TYR A 154 -14.18 9.45 0.70
CA TYR A 154 -15.27 9.19 -0.23
C TYR A 154 -16.58 9.83 0.23
N ASN A 155 -17.30 10.43 -0.69
CA ASN A 155 -18.71 10.77 -0.53
C ASN A 155 -19.44 10.69 -1.87
N THR A 156 -20.74 10.44 -1.82
CA THR A 156 -21.59 10.38 -3.04
C THR A 156 -21.86 11.75 -3.67
N THR A 157 -21.71 12.81 -2.90
CA THR A 157 -21.86 14.19 -3.36
C THR A 157 -20.57 14.96 -3.03
N PRO A 158 -20.23 16.03 -3.76
CA PRO A 158 -19.08 16.85 -3.44
C PRO A 158 -19.12 17.32 -1.98
N VAL A 159 -17.98 17.29 -1.33
CA VAL A 159 -17.78 17.79 0.05
C VAL A 159 -16.82 18.97 0.02
N ALA A 160 -16.89 19.82 1.05
CA ALA A 160 -15.95 20.93 1.18
C ALA A 160 -14.52 20.43 1.25
N ASN A 161 -13.58 21.22 0.74
CA ASN A 161 -12.16 21.03 0.98
C ASN A 161 -11.89 21.02 2.49
N VAL A 162 -10.73 20.56 2.89
CA VAL A 162 -10.38 20.45 4.30
C VAL A 162 -9.18 21.33 4.66
N ASP A 163 -9.20 21.83 5.90
CA ASP A 163 -8.07 22.43 6.58
C ASP A 163 -7.57 21.47 7.67
N VAL A 164 -6.27 21.42 7.85
CA VAL A 164 -5.62 20.56 8.85
C VAL A 164 -4.83 21.42 9.81
N TYR A 165 -5.12 21.26 11.09
CA TYR A 165 -4.45 21.95 12.20
C TYR A 165 -3.64 20.97 13.03
N SER A 166 -2.58 21.45 13.65
CA SER A 166 -1.76 20.72 14.60
C SER A 166 -2.10 21.14 16.03
N PHE A 167 -2.20 20.17 16.93
CA PHE A 167 -2.34 20.46 18.37
C PHE A 167 -1.16 21.29 18.90
N ARG A 168 0.05 20.98 18.41
CA ARG A 168 1.28 21.67 18.87
C ARG A 168 1.49 23.04 18.29
N LYS A 169 0.71 23.42 17.28
CA LYS A 169 0.71 24.77 16.67
C LYS A 169 -0.72 25.32 16.68
N PRO A 170 -1.26 25.69 17.85
CA PRO A 170 -2.63 26.15 17.97
C PRO A 170 -2.91 27.34 17.05
N GLY A 171 -4.04 27.26 16.32
CA GLY A 171 -4.46 28.32 15.40
C GLY A 171 -3.73 28.35 14.05
N ILE A 172 -2.69 27.53 13.86
CA ILE A 172 -1.94 27.49 12.59
C ILE A 172 -2.43 26.32 11.75
N LYS A 173 -2.83 26.60 10.51
CA LYS A 173 -3.13 25.56 9.51
C LYS A 173 -1.82 24.95 9.02
N VAL A 174 -1.66 23.66 9.23
CA VAL A 174 -0.51 22.90 8.70
C VAL A 174 -0.70 22.63 7.21
N PHE A 175 -1.93 22.30 6.83
CA PHE A 175 -2.34 22.20 5.43
C PHE A 175 -3.68 22.94 5.27
N SER A 176 -3.87 23.63 4.15
CA SER A 176 -5.06 24.45 3.94
C SER A 176 -5.73 24.16 2.60
N ASN A 177 -7.05 24.16 2.63
CA ASN A 177 -7.91 24.07 1.46
C ASN A 177 -7.65 22.85 0.56
N ILE A 178 -7.44 21.68 1.17
CA ILE A 178 -7.11 20.45 0.45
C ILE A 178 -8.37 19.83 -0.14
N ALA A 179 -8.45 19.79 -1.45
CA ALA A 179 -9.57 19.20 -2.18
C ALA A 179 -9.59 17.67 -2.05
N THR A 180 -10.75 17.07 -2.31
CA THR A 180 -10.87 15.63 -2.45
C THR A 180 -9.98 15.12 -3.59
N ASN A 181 -9.30 13.99 -3.38
CA ASN A 181 -8.34 13.36 -4.28
C ASN A 181 -7.06 14.18 -4.52
N GLN A 182 -6.76 15.13 -3.65
CA GLN A 182 -5.53 15.91 -3.69
C GLN A 182 -4.49 15.35 -2.72
N VAL A 183 -3.22 15.35 -3.17
CA VAL A 183 -2.03 15.08 -2.37
C VAL A 183 -1.17 16.33 -2.37
N THR A 184 -0.74 16.78 -1.20
CA THR A 184 0.10 17.97 -1.06
C THR A 184 1.57 17.64 -1.27
N ASP A 185 2.40 18.66 -1.42
CA ASP A 185 3.84 18.53 -1.27
C ASP A 185 4.24 18.24 0.17
N PHE A 186 5.48 17.79 0.36
CA PHE A 186 6.08 17.61 1.67
C PHE A 186 6.46 18.96 2.28
N ILE A 187 6.12 19.13 3.55
CA ILE A 187 6.54 20.29 4.34
C ILE A 187 7.43 19.87 5.50
N PRO A 188 8.32 20.75 6.03
CA PRO A 188 9.03 20.50 7.28
C PRO A 188 8.06 20.28 8.43
N TYR A 189 8.30 19.24 9.23
CA TYR A 189 7.45 18.91 10.37
C TYR A 189 8.30 18.49 11.56
N ALA A 190 7.76 18.72 12.76
CA ALA A 190 8.48 18.37 13.98
C ALA A 190 8.71 16.87 14.10
N SER A 191 9.93 16.49 14.47
CA SER A 191 10.33 15.12 14.76
C SER A 191 10.43 14.87 16.25
N LEU A 192 10.61 13.61 16.65
CA LEU A 192 10.85 13.16 18.04
C LEU A 192 9.77 13.56 19.05
N GLN A 193 8.59 13.91 18.58
CA GLN A 193 7.44 14.25 19.42
C GLN A 193 6.13 13.82 18.76
N THR A 194 5.16 13.42 19.57
CA THR A 194 3.81 13.13 19.09
C THR A 194 3.05 14.42 18.83
N ASP A 195 2.12 14.40 17.89
CA ASP A 195 1.19 15.49 17.62
C ASP A 195 -0.21 14.94 17.36
N THR A 196 -1.21 15.81 17.32
CA THR A 196 -2.56 15.45 16.91
C THR A 196 -2.97 16.37 15.76
N LEU A 197 -3.33 15.78 14.63
CA LEU A 197 -3.93 16.50 13.52
C LEU A 197 -5.45 16.58 13.70
N TYR A 198 -5.99 17.76 13.51
CA TYR A 198 -7.42 18.06 13.50
C TYR A 198 -7.83 18.47 12.10
N VAL A 199 -8.82 17.77 11.54
CA VAL A 199 -9.33 18.03 10.19
C VAL A 199 -10.69 18.71 10.30
N TYR A 200 -10.85 19.85 9.65
CA TYR A 200 -12.08 20.64 9.58
C TYR A 200 -12.45 20.92 8.12
N ALA A 201 -13.69 21.30 7.88
CA ALA A 201 -14.06 21.89 6.59
C ALA A 201 -13.28 23.19 6.39
N ALA A 202 -12.82 23.44 5.17
CA ALA A 202 -11.99 24.60 4.87
C ALA A 202 -12.69 25.92 5.28
N GLY A 203 -11.92 26.76 5.94
CA GLY A 203 -12.42 28.04 6.47
C GLY A 203 -13.17 27.93 7.79
N THR A 204 -13.27 26.72 8.40
CA THR A 204 -13.97 26.51 9.68
C THR A 204 -13.05 25.88 10.72
N THR A 205 -13.45 25.98 11.99
CA THR A 205 -12.84 25.26 13.13
C THR A 205 -13.90 24.48 13.93
N SER A 206 -15.11 24.36 13.38
CA SER A 206 -16.24 23.63 13.97
C SER A 206 -17.26 23.31 12.87
N PRO A 207 -17.87 22.11 12.87
CA PRO A 207 -17.53 20.97 13.74
C PRO A 207 -16.21 20.28 13.33
N LEU A 208 -15.58 19.62 14.28
CA LEU A 208 -14.43 18.75 14.00
C LEU A 208 -14.87 17.56 13.14
N ILE A 209 -14.21 17.34 12.01
CA ILE A 209 -14.51 16.21 11.13
C ILE A 209 -13.85 14.92 11.66
N VAL A 210 -12.55 14.97 11.92
CA VAL A 210 -11.75 13.85 12.46
C VAL A 210 -10.48 14.37 13.11
N LYS A 211 -9.99 13.66 14.12
CA LYS A 211 -8.67 13.89 14.71
C LYS A 211 -7.86 12.60 14.71
N GLN A 212 -6.56 12.72 14.59
CA GLN A 212 -5.65 11.58 14.57
C GLN A 212 -4.35 11.93 15.28
N LEU A 213 -3.92 11.05 16.16
CA LEU A 213 -2.58 11.10 16.74
C LEU A 213 -1.56 10.77 15.63
N VAL A 214 -0.62 11.67 15.41
CA VAL A 214 0.58 11.42 14.63
C VAL A 214 1.65 10.93 15.61
N PRO A 215 2.20 9.73 15.40
CA PRO A 215 3.24 9.21 16.28
C PRO A 215 4.49 10.08 16.20
N SER A 216 5.43 9.87 17.11
CA SER A 216 6.73 10.52 17.07
C SER A 216 7.43 10.20 15.75
N LEU A 217 7.60 11.21 14.91
CA LEU A 217 8.24 11.07 13.60
C LEU A 217 9.75 11.00 13.78
N VAL A 218 10.40 10.15 12.98
CA VAL A 218 11.86 10.02 12.98
C VAL A 218 12.48 11.17 12.19
N PRO A 219 13.56 11.80 12.66
CA PRO A 219 14.28 12.83 11.94
C PRO A 219 14.71 12.37 10.55
N SER A 220 14.76 13.28 9.59
CA SER A 220 15.20 13.05 8.22
C SER A 220 14.39 11.98 7.47
N ARG A 221 13.16 11.69 7.93
CA ARG A 221 12.22 10.77 7.27
C ARG A 221 11.01 11.50 6.74
N SER A 222 10.38 10.91 5.71
CA SER A 222 9.17 11.45 5.09
C SER A 222 7.95 10.62 5.46
N TYR A 223 6.82 11.29 5.66
CA TYR A 223 5.57 10.68 6.09
C TYR A 223 4.40 11.24 5.30
N THR A 224 3.41 10.40 5.08
CA THR A 224 2.13 10.79 4.48
C THR A 224 1.01 10.53 5.47
N SER A 225 0.17 11.55 5.74
CA SER A 225 -1.09 11.42 6.46
C SER A 225 -2.24 11.44 5.46
N VAL A 226 -3.04 10.38 5.43
CA VAL A 226 -4.15 10.23 4.48
C VAL A 226 -5.48 10.30 5.20
N TYR A 227 -6.29 11.30 4.88
CA TYR A 227 -7.70 11.35 5.27
C TYR A 227 -8.50 10.45 4.33
N ASN A 228 -9.08 9.39 4.85
CA ASN A 228 -9.70 8.32 4.09
C ASN A 228 -11.00 7.82 4.75
N GLY A 229 -11.68 6.91 4.06
CA GLY A 229 -12.94 6.33 4.50
C GLY A 229 -14.16 7.03 3.88
N SER A 230 -15.31 6.95 4.52
CA SER A 230 -16.57 7.55 4.04
C SER A 230 -16.92 8.80 4.86
N TYR A 231 -17.16 9.91 4.19
CA TYR A 231 -17.51 11.18 4.84
C TYR A 231 -18.73 11.08 5.76
N ARG A 232 -19.75 10.32 5.34
CA ARG A 232 -20.97 10.09 6.13
C ARG A 232 -20.90 8.87 7.05
N GLY A 233 -19.81 8.09 6.97
CA GLY A 233 -19.61 6.89 7.75
C GLY A 233 -18.29 6.94 8.54
N THR A 234 -17.63 5.78 8.62
CA THR A 234 -16.32 5.68 9.27
C THR A 234 -15.26 6.37 8.42
N LYS A 235 -14.54 7.27 9.04
CA LYS A 235 -13.43 8.02 8.46
C LYS A 235 -12.27 8.07 9.42
N ALA A 236 -11.08 8.16 8.88
CA ALA A 236 -9.84 8.18 9.65
C ALA A 236 -8.77 9.04 8.96
N VAL A 237 -7.74 9.38 9.70
CA VAL A 237 -6.47 9.83 9.13
C VAL A 237 -5.44 8.74 9.45
N THR A 238 -4.84 8.18 8.41
CA THR A 238 -3.80 7.14 8.55
C THR A 238 -2.45 7.77 8.21
N THR A 239 -1.50 7.69 9.13
CA THR A 239 -0.12 8.20 8.91
C THR A 239 0.85 7.04 8.72
N PHE A 240 1.68 7.12 7.68
CA PHE A 240 2.70 6.11 7.39
C PHE A 240 3.99 6.74 6.88
N GLY A 241 5.11 6.02 7.05
CA GLY A 241 6.38 6.41 6.46
C GLY A 241 6.36 6.23 4.95
N THR A 242 6.69 7.29 4.23
CA THR A 242 6.81 7.29 2.77
C THR A 242 8.24 6.95 2.39
N TYR A 243 8.38 6.16 1.31
CA TYR A 243 9.68 5.69 0.85
C TYR A 243 9.99 6.25 -0.53
#